data_154ed5f254658137575a43accda19de9
#
_entry.id   154ed5f254658137575a43accda19de9
#
_cell.length_a   1.000
_cell.length_b   1.000
_cell.length_c   1.000
_cell.angle_alpha   90.00
_cell.angle_beta   90.00
_cell.angle_gamma   90.00
#
_symmetry.space_group_name_H-M   'P 1'
#
loop_
_entity.id
_entity.type
_entity.pdbx_description
1 polymer ?
#
loop_
_entity_poly.entity_id
_entity_poly.type
_entity_poly.pdbx_seq_one_letter_code
_entity_poly.pdbx_strand_id
1 'polypeptide(L)'
;MQIQFLGTGAGIPAKQRNVSSLTLKLLDELNEVWMFDCGEGTQHHILRTHLKPRKINRIFITHLHGDHIYGLPGLLSSRSFQGGEGPLYLYGPKGIRTFIETAIRISRSKLPYPLIIEELTSQGGHLDIVAGWQVDYLPLDHGILSYGYRVQEPDAPGQLLMERLAPYEIPNGPILGQLKRGEVVELADGQVLNGQDFLAPPRPGRVVTILGDTRKTANSVQLAKGADVLVHEATHEAGEAKMAKAYFHSTSAQAAQVAQDAQVGQLYMNHISARYLKQETRILEQQAQAIFPASQVVQDFDEFDIPPRGHKIEVTP
;
A
#
# COMPACT_ATOMS: atom_id res chain seq x y z
N MET A 1 -9.82 4.67 -0.84
CA MET A 1 -8.37 4.32 -0.73
C MET A 1 -7.64 4.88 -1.93
N GLN A 2 -6.49 5.51 -1.69
CA GLN A 2 -5.62 6.02 -2.76
C GLN A 2 -4.19 5.55 -2.52
N ILE A 3 -3.42 5.34 -3.59
CA ILE A 3 -1.98 5.14 -3.54
C ILE A 3 -1.27 6.37 -4.10
N GLN A 4 -0.24 6.86 -3.39
CA GLN A 4 0.56 8.00 -3.83
C GLN A 4 2.05 7.67 -3.73
N PHE A 5 2.79 7.95 -4.81
CA PHE A 5 4.22 7.69 -4.90
C PHE A 5 5.01 8.96 -4.54
N LEU A 6 5.87 8.87 -3.53
CA LEU A 6 6.72 9.97 -3.09
C LEU A 6 8.14 9.87 -3.61
N GLY A 7 8.57 8.66 -3.98
CA GLY A 7 9.86 8.39 -4.57
C GLY A 7 9.83 7.07 -5.32
N THR A 8 10.30 7.09 -6.56
CA THR A 8 10.16 6.00 -7.54
C THR A 8 11.48 5.58 -8.19
N GLY A 9 12.61 6.14 -7.72
CA GLY A 9 13.95 5.86 -8.19
C GLY A 9 14.69 4.84 -7.35
N ALA A 10 15.67 4.16 -7.96
CA ALA A 10 16.48 3.10 -7.38
C ALA A 10 17.84 3.62 -6.88
N GLY A 11 18.25 3.22 -5.69
CA GLY A 11 19.58 3.35 -5.12
C GLY A 11 19.97 4.77 -4.71
N ILE A 12 19.91 5.73 -5.62
CA ILE A 12 20.31 7.12 -5.40
C ILE A 12 19.24 8.09 -5.92
N PRO A 13 19.06 9.26 -5.28
CA PRO A 13 18.15 10.27 -5.80
C PRO A 13 18.65 10.81 -7.14
N ALA A 14 17.72 11.06 -8.04
CA ALA A 14 17.98 11.66 -9.36
C ALA A 14 17.12 12.93 -9.53
N LYS A 15 17.41 13.73 -10.57
CA LYS A 15 16.66 14.97 -10.82
C LYS A 15 15.15 14.75 -11.00
N GLN A 16 14.75 13.59 -11.49
CA GLN A 16 13.38 13.28 -11.86
C GLN A 16 12.70 12.29 -10.91
N ARG A 17 13.47 11.57 -10.10
CA ARG A 17 12.99 10.53 -9.18
C ARG A 17 13.75 10.59 -7.88
N ASN A 18 13.05 10.71 -6.79
CA ASN A 18 13.58 10.46 -5.46
C ASN A 18 13.64 8.97 -5.18
N VAL A 19 14.40 8.58 -4.16
CA VAL A 19 14.49 7.19 -3.69
C VAL A 19 13.19 6.74 -3.01
N SER A 20 13.09 5.44 -2.77
CA SER A 20 11.85 4.71 -2.48
C SER A 20 11.02 5.26 -1.34
N SER A 21 9.79 5.63 -1.65
CA SER A 21 8.71 5.86 -0.68
C SER A 21 7.36 5.94 -1.39
N LEU A 22 6.33 5.33 -0.81
CA LEU A 22 4.95 5.48 -1.24
C LEU A 22 3.99 5.45 -0.05
N THR A 23 2.76 5.87 -0.27
CA THR A 23 1.72 5.86 0.77
C THR A 23 0.41 5.26 0.27
N LEU A 24 -0.27 4.52 1.14
CA LEU A 24 -1.70 4.24 1.04
C LEU A 24 -2.45 5.25 1.92
N LYS A 25 -3.29 6.05 1.28
CA LYS A 25 -4.14 7.03 1.94
C LYS A 25 -5.49 6.37 2.22
N LEU A 26 -5.74 6.11 3.50
CA LEU A 26 -6.94 5.46 4.03
C LEU A 26 -7.76 6.48 4.82
N LEU A 27 -7.91 7.69 4.24
CA LEU A 27 -8.50 8.83 4.96
C LEU A 27 -10.00 8.65 5.21
N ASP A 28 -10.72 8.10 4.25
CA ASP A 28 -12.16 7.85 4.37
C ASP A 28 -12.44 6.59 5.20
N GLU A 29 -11.56 5.61 5.14
CA GLU A 29 -11.72 4.32 5.80
C GLU A 29 -11.30 4.37 7.27
N LEU A 30 -10.13 4.93 7.56
CA LEU A 30 -9.48 4.89 8.89
C LEU A 30 -9.04 6.27 9.39
N ASN A 31 -9.13 7.31 8.55
CA ASN A 31 -8.52 8.61 8.82
C ASN A 31 -6.99 8.52 9.04
N GLU A 32 -6.34 7.56 8.38
CA GLU A 32 -4.91 7.23 8.48
C GLU A 32 -4.22 7.28 7.12
N VAL A 33 -2.90 7.37 7.17
CA VAL A 33 -1.99 7.16 6.04
C VAL A 33 -0.98 6.09 6.45
N TRP A 34 -0.81 5.08 5.62
CA TRP A 34 0.20 4.05 5.78
C TRP A 34 1.32 4.28 4.77
N MET A 35 2.55 4.34 5.24
CA MET A 35 3.72 4.59 4.41
C MET A 35 4.49 3.29 4.21
N PHE A 36 5.01 3.09 3.02
CA PHE A 36 5.91 1.99 2.66
C PHE A 36 7.23 2.58 2.20
N ASP A 37 8.28 2.25 2.94
CA ASP A 37 9.63 2.82 2.85
C ASP A 37 9.67 4.34 3.03
N CYS A 38 10.84 4.82 3.43
CA CYS A 38 11.10 6.23 3.68
C CYS A 38 12.56 6.52 3.34
N GLY A 39 12.88 6.61 2.06
CA GLY A 39 14.19 6.99 1.59
C GLY A 39 14.52 8.45 1.90
N GLU A 40 15.76 8.85 1.66
CA GLU A 40 16.19 10.22 1.93
C GLU A 40 15.34 11.23 1.16
N GLY A 41 15.11 12.40 1.73
CA GLY A 41 14.31 13.45 1.09
C GLY A 41 12.80 13.22 1.07
N THR A 42 12.28 12.08 1.54
CA THR A 42 10.83 11.79 1.58
C THR A 42 10.04 12.89 2.27
N GLN A 43 10.52 13.43 3.40
CA GLN A 43 9.85 14.54 4.08
C GLN A 43 9.75 15.81 3.23
N HIS A 44 10.72 16.09 2.36
CA HIS A 44 10.65 17.21 1.43
C HIS A 44 9.64 16.98 0.31
N HIS A 45 9.52 15.71 -0.16
CA HIS A 45 8.50 15.34 -1.13
C HIS A 45 7.09 15.45 -0.55
N ILE A 46 6.89 15.07 0.71
CA ILE A 46 5.62 15.28 1.42
C ILE A 46 5.19 16.74 1.38
N LEU A 47 6.12 17.71 1.56
CA LEU A 47 5.81 19.14 1.51
C LEU A 47 5.25 19.61 0.16
N ARG A 48 5.47 18.85 -0.91
CA ARG A 48 4.96 19.15 -2.26
C ARG A 48 3.62 18.48 -2.54
N THR A 49 3.02 17.84 -1.55
CA THR A 49 1.72 17.14 -1.63
C THR A 49 0.74 17.70 -0.61
N HIS A 50 -0.50 17.22 -0.65
CA HIS A 50 -1.52 17.52 0.38
C HIS A 50 -1.44 16.57 1.59
N LEU A 51 -0.49 15.63 1.61
CA LEU A 51 -0.30 14.68 2.68
C LEU A 51 0.11 15.40 3.98
N LYS A 52 -0.52 15.03 5.08
CA LYS A 52 -0.23 15.59 6.41
C LYS A 52 0.60 14.57 7.20
N PRO A 53 1.86 14.85 7.60
CA PRO A 53 2.67 13.92 8.38
C PRO A 53 2.00 13.39 9.64
N ARG A 54 1.16 14.19 10.29
CA ARG A 54 0.37 13.76 11.47
C ARG A 54 -0.62 12.62 11.18
N LYS A 55 -0.98 12.38 9.90
CA LYS A 55 -1.86 11.28 9.48
C LYS A 55 -1.11 10.00 9.19
N ILE A 56 0.23 10.04 9.13
CA ILE A 56 1.06 8.84 9.00
C ILE A 56 1.07 8.13 10.36
N ASN A 57 0.34 7.04 10.45
CA ASN A 57 0.18 6.27 11.67
C ASN A 57 0.93 4.94 11.62
N ARG A 58 1.23 4.45 10.40
CA ARG A 58 2.00 3.22 10.19
C ARG A 58 3.03 3.39 9.09
N ILE A 59 4.21 2.83 9.34
CA ILE A 59 5.30 2.76 8.38
C ILE A 59 5.75 1.31 8.28
N PHE A 60 5.80 0.80 7.06
CA PHE A 60 6.25 -0.56 6.73
C PHE A 60 7.54 -0.45 5.94
N ILE A 61 8.62 -1.01 6.46
CA ILE A 61 9.94 -0.99 5.82
C ILE A 61 10.17 -2.34 5.16
N THR A 62 10.43 -2.31 3.86
CA THR A 62 10.67 -3.52 3.08
C THR A 62 12.03 -4.14 3.42
N HIS A 63 13.09 -3.32 3.46
CA HIS A 63 14.45 -3.75 3.79
C HIS A 63 15.32 -2.57 4.25
N LEU A 64 16.53 -2.85 4.68
CA LEU A 64 17.38 -1.84 5.36
C LEU A 64 18.43 -1.17 4.47
N HIS A 65 18.32 -1.21 3.13
CA HIS A 65 19.14 -0.37 2.28
C HIS A 65 18.81 1.11 2.49
N GLY A 66 19.81 1.97 2.33
CA GLY A 66 19.71 3.40 2.68
C GLY A 66 18.62 4.14 1.93
N ASP A 67 18.45 3.84 0.65
CA ASP A 67 17.42 4.42 -0.21
C ASP A 67 15.97 4.05 0.17
N HIS A 68 15.80 3.18 1.19
CA HIS A 68 14.51 2.83 1.78
C HIS A 68 14.33 3.34 3.21
N ILE A 69 15.40 3.73 3.92
CA ILE A 69 15.30 4.07 5.36
C ILE A 69 15.92 5.41 5.76
N TYR A 70 16.79 6.02 4.96
CA TYR A 70 17.54 7.22 5.41
C TYR A 70 16.68 8.46 5.64
N GLY A 71 15.45 8.50 5.15
CA GLY A 71 14.50 9.56 5.44
C GLY A 71 13.79 9.44 6.80
N LEU A 72 13.81 8.24 7.41
CA LEU A 72 13.06 7.98 8.64
C LEU A 72 13.38 8.93 9.80
N PRO A 73 14.65 9.15 10.20
CA PRO A 73 14.95 10.01 11.34
C PRO A 73 14.41 11.43 11.15
N GLY A 74 14.54 11.97 9.94
CA GLY A 74 14.03 13.29 9.59
C GLY A 74 12.51 13.37 9.61
N LEU A 75 11.84 12.37 9.02
CA LEU A 75 10.37 12.29 9.01
C LEU A 75 9.80 12.19 10.42
N LEU A 76 10.37 11.32 11.26
CA LEU A 76 9.92 11.15 12.65
C LEU A 76 10.01 12.46 13.45
N SER A 77 11.11 13.20 13.30
CA SER A 77 11.26 14.53 13.89
C SER A 77 10.26 15.52 13.32
N SER A 78 10.09 15.58 11.99
CA SER A 78 9.17 16.52 11.34
C SER A 78 7.72 16.27 11.75
N ARG A 79 7.31 15.01 11.92
CA ARG A 79 5.98 14.65 12.39
C ARG A 79 5.66 15.29 13.76
N SER A 80 6.65 15.32 14.64
CA SER A 80 6.51 15.96 15.97
C SER A 80 6.10 17.44 15.88
N PHE A 81 6.75 18.17 14.99
CA PHE A 81 6.50 19.61 14.82
C PHE A 81 5.24 19.93 14.02
N GLN A 82 4.60 18.92 13.42
CA GLN A 82 3.42 19.07 12.58
C GLN A 82 2.14 18.48 13.22
N GLY A 83 2.11 18.40 14.55
CA GLY A 83 0.93 17.98 15.33
C GLY A 83 0.67 16.47 15.31
N GLY A 84 1.70 15.67 15.12
CA GLY A 84 1.62 14.21 15.25
C GLY A 84 1.74 13.79 16.70
N GLU A 85 0.62 13.66 17.42
CA GLU A 85 0.59 13.32 18.86
C GLU A 85 0.23 11.84 19.10
N GLY A 86 -0.54 11.23 18.20
CA GLY A 86 -0.95 9.83 18.31
C GLY A 86 0.22 8.85 18.07
N PRO A 87 0.06 7.58 18.43
CA PRO A 87 1.09 6.56 18.24
C PRO A 87 1.47 6.40 16.76
N LEU A 88 2.75 6.11 16.52
CA LEU A 88 3.28 5.70 15.23
C LEU A 88 3.83 4.28 15.36
N TYR A 89 3.34 3.39 14.50
CA TYR A 89 3.80 2.01 14.41
C TYR A 89 4.80 1.89 13.26
N LEU A 90 5.95 1.29 13.52
CA LEU A 90 7.01 1.03 12.55
C LEU A 90 7.27 -0.47 12.49
N TYR A 91 6.98 -1.07 11.34
CA TYR A 91 7.23 -2.47 11.05
C TYR A 91 8.39 -2.62 10.08
N GLY A 92 9.28 -3.57 10.30
CA GLY A 92 10.38 -3.79 9.37
C GLY A 92 11.33 -4.90 9.79
N PRO A 93 12.41 -5.14 9.01
CA PRO A 93 13.38 -6.17 9.33
C PRO A 93 14.13 -5.91 10.63
N LYS A 94 14.65 -6.98 11.23
CA LYS A 94 15.55 -6.89 12.39
C LYS A 94 16.72 -5.95 12.10
N GLY A 95 16.96 -5.00 13.01
CA GLY A 95 17.96 -3.93 12.89
C GLY A 95 17.34 -2.54 12.73
N ILE A 96 16.07 -2.44 12.29
CA ILE A 96 15.40 -1.14 12.14
C ILE A 96 15.27 -0.40 13.47
N ARG A 97 15.00 -1.11 14.56
CA ARG A 97 14.96 -0.54 15.91
C ARG A 97 16.29 0.11 16.28
N THR A 98 17.41 -0.62 16.11
CA THR A 98 18.74 -0.12 16.41
C THR A 98 19.07 1.12 15.60
N PHE A 99 18.73 1.14 14.32
CA PHE A 99 18.94 2.30 13.43
C PHE A 99 18.20 3.53 13.97
N ILE A 100 16.93 3.42 14.24
CA ILE A 100 16.08 4.55 14.69
C ILE A 100 16.49 5.02 16.09
N GLU A 101 16.62 4.12 17.06
CA GLU A 101 16.99 4.47 18.44
C GLU A 101 18.37 5.12 18.49
N THR A 102 19.32 4.66 17.66
CA THR A 102 20.65 5.27 17.57
C THR A 102 20.58 6.68 16.99
N ALA A 103 19.84 6.88 15.89
CA ALA A 103 19.69 8.19 15.28
C ALA A 103 19.06 9.21 16.26
N ILE A 104 17.97 8.83 16.92
CA ILE A 104 17.25 9.68 17.89
C ILE A 104 18.12 9.97 19.11
N ARG A 105 18.84 8.98 19.64
CA ARG A 105 19.71 9.14 20.82
C ARG A 105 20.89 10.08 20.53
N ILE A 106 21.57 9.89 19.39
CA ILE A 106 22.75 10.71 19.04
C ILE A 106 22.34 12.15 18.74
N SER A 107 21.25 12.33 18.00
CA SER A 107 20.72 13.66 17.67
C SER A 107 20.02 14.35 18.87
N ARG A 108 19.83 13.65 19.98
CA ARG A 108 19.05 14.12 21.15
C ARG A 108 17.63 14.59 20.77
N SER A 109 17.09 14.05 19.69
CA SER A 109 15.73 14.33 19.26
C SER A 109 14.72 13.80 20.27
N LYS A 110 13.63 14.53 20.47
CA LYS A 110 12.53 14.13 21.34
C LYS A 110 11.29 13.90 20.48
N LEU A 111 10.67 12.73 20.59
CA LEU A 111 9.40 12.43 19.95
C LEU A 111 8.31 12.55 21.03
N PRO A 112 7.36 13.50 20.91
CA PRO A 112 6.30 13.71 21.90
C PRO A 112 5.17 12.69 21.77
N TYR A 113 5.33 11.67 20.93
CA TYR A 113 4.37 10.60 20.67
C TYR A 113 5.00 9.23 20.87
N PRO A 114 4.19 8.19 21.19
CA PRO A 114 4.68 6.82 21.26
C PRO A 114 5.15 6.33 19.88
N LEU A 115 6.41 5.90 19.79
CA LEU A 115 6.95 5.19 18.63
C LEU A 115 7.03 3.69 18.98
N ILE A 116 6.20 2.89 18.31
CA ILE A 116 6.10 1.45 18.54
C ILE A 116 6.79 0.74 17.38
N ILE A 117 7.94 0.14 17.65
CA ILE A 117 8.72 -0.55 16.61
C ILE A 117 8.53 -2.05 16.77
N GLU A 118 8.14 -2.72 15.68
CA GLU A 118 8.03 -4.17 15.60
C GLU A 118 8.97 -4.71 14.53
N GLU A 119 9.94 -5.51 14.97
CA GLU A 119 10.87 -6.19 14.07
C GLU A 119 10.26 -7.52 13.62
N LEU A 120 10.06 -7.64 12.32
CA LEU A 120 9.36 -8.76 11.69
C LEU A 120 10.25 -10.00 11.58
N THR A 121 9.62 -11.19 11.59
CA THR A 121 10.33 -12.47 11.47
C THR A 121 10.74 -12.74 10.03
N SER A 122 11.90 -13.38 9.84
CA SER A 122 12.43 -13.70 8.50
C SER A 122 11.62 -14.75 7.72
N GLN A 123 10.70 -15.47 8.38
CA GLN A 123 9.84 -16.46 7.74
C GLN A 123 8.60 -15.86 7.08
N GLY A 124 8.31 -14.60 7.35
CA GLY A 124 7.03 -13.99 7.02
C GLY A 124 6.02 -14.14 8.14
N GLY A 125 4.83 -13.59 7.95
CA GLY A 125 3.79 -13.61 8.96
C GLY A 125 2.57 -12.81 8.59
N HIS A 126 1.73 -12.61 9.59
CA HIS A 126 0.46 -11.93 9.52
C HIS A 126 0.37 -10.89 10.64
N LEU A 127 -0.17 -9.74 10.33
CA LEU A 127 -0.41 -8.64 11.27
C LEU A 127 -1.89 -8.28 11.23
N ASP A 128 -2.57 -8.45 12.35
CA ASP A 128 -3.87 -7.83 12.59
C ASP A 128 -3.66 -6.37 12.97
N ILE A 129 -4.12 -5.46 12.14
CA ILE A 129 -3.77 -4.05 12.29
C ILE A 129 -4.83 -3.30 13.10
N VAL A 130 -5.94 -2.94 12.47
CA VAL A 130 -7.01 -2.13 13.07
C VAL A 130 -8.31 -2.36 12.32
N ALA A 131 -9.43 -2.41 13.03
CA ALA A 131 -10.77 -2.49 12.43
C ALA A 131 -10.93 -3.60 11.35
N GLY A 132 -10.26 -4.74 11.53
CA GLY A 132 -10.30 -5.87 10.59
C GLY A 132 -9.36 -5.75 9.39
N TRP A 133 -8.59 -4.67 9.29
CA TRP A 133 -7.51 -4.57 8.30
C TRP A 133 -6.37 -5.51 8.65
N GLN A 134 -5.83 -6.17 7.64
CA GLN A 134 -4.79 -7.17 7.79
C GLN A 134 -3.61 -6.88 6.86
N VAL A 135 -2.42 -7.27 7.29
CA VAL A 135 -1.21 -7.20 6.45
C VAL A 135 -0.46 -8.53 6.56
N ASP A 136 -0.41 -9.26 5.45
CA ASP A 136 0.50 -10.39 5.32
C ASP A 136 1.86 -9.89 4.79
N TYR A 137 2.94 -10.51 5.27
CA TYR A 137 4.27 -10.22 4.74
C TYR A 137 5.06 -11.51 4.51
N LEU A 138 5.82 -11.56 3.43
CA LEU A 138 6.71 -12.69 3.11
C LEU A 138 8.09 -12.17 2.71
N PRO A 139 9.14 -12.96 2.99
CA PRO A 139 10.49 -12.64 2.53
C PRO A 139 10.57 -12.74 1.01
N LEU A 140 11.33 -11.83 0.43
CA LEU A 140 11.62 -11.75 -1.00
C LEU A 140 13.09 -12.13 -1.27
N ASP A 141 13.45 -12.26 -2.55
CA ASP A 141 14.79 -12.67 -2.98
C ASP A 141 15.64 -11.45 -3.34
N HIS A 142 16.31 -10.88 -2.34
CA HIS A 142 17.18 -9.71 -2.49
C HIS A 142 18.55 -9.93 -1.81
N GLY A 143 19.49 -8.99 -1.98
CA GLY A 143 20.83 -9.06 -1.38
C GLY A 143 20.86 -9.05 0.14
N ILE A 144 19.84 -8.47 0.77
CA ILE A 144 19.54 -8.54 2.21
C ILE A 144 18.10 -8.94 2.40
N LEU A 145 17.68 -9.23 3.65
CA LEU A 145 16.28 -9.57 3.93
C LEU A 145 15.35 -8.44 3.49
N SER A 146 14.52 -8.72 2.51
CA SER A 146 13.51 -7.83 1.95
C SER A 146 12.13 -8.46 2.09
N TYR A 147 11.10 -7.66 2.33
CA TYR A 147 9.72 -8.09 2.45
C TYR A 147 8.84 -7.52 1.34
N GLY A 148 7.85 -8.31 0.95
CA GLY A 148 6.63 -7.81 0.34
C GLY A 148 5.51 -7.76 1.38
N TYR A 149 4.59 -6.82 1.22
CA TYR A 149 3.43 -6.61 2.07
C TYR A 149 2.16 -6.73 1.24
N ARG A 150 1.21 -7.53 1.73
CA ARG A 150 -0.14 -7.63 1.20
C ARG A 150 -1.10 -6.98 2.18
N VAL A 151 -1.64 -5.83 1.84
CA VAL A 151 -2.63 -5.10 2.63
C VAL A 151 -4.02 -5.53 2.18
N GLN A 152 -4.85 -5.94 3.13
CA GLN A 152 -6.20 -6.39 2.87
C GLN A 152 -7.21 -5.58 3.69
N GLU A 153 -8.11 -4.92 2.98
CA GLU A 153 -9.28 -4.26 3.57
C GLU A 153 -10.29 -5.30 4.03
N PRO A 154 -10.98 -5.13 5.18
CA PRO A 154 -12.07 -6.01 5.56
C PRO A 154 -13.22 -5.97 4.54
N ASP A 155 -13.94 -7.07 4.43
CA ASP A 155 -15.12 -7.11 3.58
C ASP A 155 -16.17 -6.10 4.07
N ALA A 156 -16.72 -5.36 3.13
CA ALA A 156 -17.80 -4.42 3.43
C ALA A 156 -19.16 -5.16 3.47
N PRO A 157 -20.04 -4.81 4.41
CA PRO A 157 -21.41 -5.33 4.41
C PRO A 157 -22.08 -5.14 3.05
N GLY A 158 -22.91 -6.10 2.66
CA GLY A 158 -23.70 -6.02 1.45
C GLY A 158 -24.61 -4.77 1.44
N GLN A 159 -25.00 -4.35 0.26
CA GLN A 159 -25.97 -3.27 0.12
C GLN A 159 -27.34 -3.76 0.57
N LEU A 160 -28.15 -2.86 1.16
CA LEU A 160 -29.54 -3.16 1.43
C LEU A 160 -30.30 -3.36 0.11
N LEU A 161 -31.00 -4.48 0.02
CA LEU A 161 -31.89 -4.82 -1.10
C LEU A 161 -33.22 -4.08 -0.92
N MET A 162 -33.25 -2.81 -1.34
CA MET A 162 -34.41 -1.93 -1.15
C MET A 162 -35.71 -2.51 -1.73
N GLU A 163 -35.63 -3.29 -2.80
CA GLU A 163 -36.75 -4.00 -3.38
C GLU A 163 -37.39 -4.99 -2.40
N ARG A 164 -36.58 -5.65 -1.57
CA ARG A 164 -37.09 -6.55 -0.52
C ARG A 164 -37.67 -5.81 0.68
N LEU A 165 -37.22 -4.58 0.91
CA LEU A 165 -37.72 -3.72 2.00
C LEU A 165 -38.95 -2.92 1.60
N ALA A 166 -39.24 -2.76 0.31
CA ALA A 166 -40.36 -1.98 -0.19
C ALA A 166 -41.75 -2.36 0.45
N PRO A 167 -42.07 -3.66 0.69
CA PRO A 167 -43.33 -4.03 1.32
C PRO A 167 -43.51 -3.54 2.76
N TYR A 168 -42.44 -3.17 3.44
CA TYR A 168 -42.48 -2.75 4.85
C TYR A 168 -42.53 -1.24 5.02
N GLU A 169 -42.57 -0.47 3.93
CA GLU A 169 -42.69 1.01 3.90
C GLU A 169 -41.80 1.74 4.90
N ILE A 170 -40.56 1.26 5.13
CA ILE A 170 -39.62 1.81 6.12
C ILE A 170 -39.15 3.18 5.65
N PRO A 171 -39.40 4.26 6.43
CA PRO A 171 -38.92 5.58 6.05
C PRO A 171 -37.38 5.67 6.15
N ASN A 172 -36.80 6.61 5.40
CA ASN A 172 -35.38 6.93 5.53
C ASN A 172 -35.07 7.33 6.97
N GLY A 173 -34.13 6.61 7.61
CA GLY A 173 -33.79 6.87 9.00
C GLY A 173 -32.92 5.79 9.65
N PRO A 174 -32.81 5.83 10.99
CA PRO A 174 -31.91 4.93 11.75
C PRO A 174 -32.18 3.44 11.53
N ILE A 175 -33.45 3.06 11.30
CA ILE A 175 -33.88 1.67 11.08
C ILE A 175 -33.16 1.06 9.88
N LEU A 176 -33.08 1.79 8.75
CA LEU A 176 -32.34 1.31 7.58
C LEU A 176 -30.84 1.15 7.90
N GLY A 177 -30.30 2.00 8.75
CA GLY A 177 -28.92 1.87 9.23
C GLY A 177 -28.69 0.61 10.08
N GLN A 178 -29.64 0.26 10.94
CA GLN A 178 -29.59 -0.97 11.74
C GLN A 178 -29.70 -2.21 10.86
N LEU A 179 -30.68 -2.23 9.92
CA LEU A 179 -30.84 -3.32 8.95
C LEU A 179 -29.58 -3.48 8.07
N LYS A 180 -28.95 -2.37 7.68
CA LYS A 180 -27.69 -2.39 6.92
C LYS A 180 -26.52 -3.02 7.71
N ARG A 181 -26.54 -2.93 9.04
CA ARG A 181 -25.57 -3.62 9.91
C ARG A 181 -25.95 -5.08 10.19
N GLY A 182 -27.08 -5.56 9.62
CA GLY A 182 -27.57 -6.93 9.84
C GLY A 182 -28.23 -7.12 11.19
N GLU A 183 -28.62 -6.04 11.87
CA GLU A 183 -29.29 -6.09 13.17
C GLU A 183 -30.75 -6.51 13.02
N VAL A 184 -31.30 -7.10 14.09
CA VAL A 184 -32.72 -7.38 14.19
C VAL A 184 -33.42 -6.12 14.66
N VAL A 185 -34.48 -5.73 13.96
CA VAL A 185 -35.26 -4.50 14.24
C VAL A 185 -36.74 -4.85 14.37
N GLU A 186 -37.40 -4.30 15.39
CA GLU A 186 -38.87 -4.35 15.55
C GLU A 186 -39.49 -3.06 15.01
N LEU A 187 -40.42 -3.19 14.09
CA LEU A 187 -41.17 -2.07 13.51
C LEU A 187 -42.32 -1.64 14.43
N ALA A 188 -42.87 -0.46 14.17
CA ALA A 188 -43.94 0.13 14.98
C ALA A 188 -45.23 -0.72 14.99
N ASP A 189 -45.43 -1.54 13.99
CA ASP A 189 -46.58 -2.48 13.87
C ASP A 189 -46.32 -3.84 14.54
N GLY A 190 -45.15 -4.03 15.21
CA GLY A 190 -44.74 -5.24 15.89
C GLY A 190 -44.10 -6.29 14.98
N GLN A 191 -43.89 -6.02 13.70
CA GLN A 191 -43.13 -6.90 12.81
C GLN A 191 -41.64 -6.87 13.17
N VAL A 192 -40.99 -8.05 13.19
CA VAL A 192 -39.59 -8.21 13.46
C VAL A 192 -38.85 -8.55 12.18
N LEU A 193 -37.90 -7.70 11.79
CA LEU A 193 -37.06 -7.87 10.60
C LEU A 193 -35.63 -8.24 11.00
N ASN A 194 -35.11 -9.29 10.39
CA ASN A 194 -33.67 -9.60 10.50
C ASN A 194 -32.91 -8.94 9.34
N GLY A 195 -32.04 -7.98 9.62
CA GLY A 195 -31.29 -7.25 8.61
C GLY A 195 -30.51 -8.14 7.64
N GLN A 196 -30.03 -9.31 8.09
CA GLN A 196 -29.32 -10.26 7.24
C GLN A 196 -30.14 -10.72 6.02
N ASP A 197 -31.46 -10.80 6.14
CA ASP A 197 -32.34 -11.26 5.06
C ASP A 197 -32.50 -10.22 3.93
N PHE A 198 -32.12 -8.98 4.22
CA PHE A 198 -32.22 -7.83 3.32
C PHE A 198 -30.88 -7.33 2.79
N LEU A 199 -29.78 -8.01 3.10
CA LEU A 199 -28.45 -7.67 2.59
C LEU A 199 -28.11 -8.46 1.33
N ALA A 200 -27.51 -7.78 0.36
CA ALA A 200 -26.77 -8.45 -0.71
C ALA A 200 -25.54 -9.17 -0.10
N PRO A 201 -24.90 -10.08 -0.84
CA PRO A 201 -23.64 -10.67 -0.40
C PRO A 201 -22.62 -9.59 -0.02
N PRO A 202 -21.77 -9.84 0.99
CA PRO A 202 -20.69 -8.94 1.35
C PRO A 202 -19.83 -8.62 0.12
N ARG A 203 -19.36 -7.39 0.04
CA ARG A 203 -18.44 -6.98 -1.00
C ARG A 203 -17.00 -7.22 -0.51
N PRO A 204 -16.20 -8.02 -1.24
CA PRO A 204 -14.82 -8.26 -0.86
C PRO A 204 -14.04 -6.94 -0.71
N GLY A 205 -13.23 -6.87 0.33
CA GLY A 205 -12.31 -5.77 0.56
C GLY A 205 -11.26 -5.66 -0.54
N ARG A 206 -10.72 -4.46 -0.72
CA ARG A 206 -9.62 -4.21 -1.66
C ARG A 206 -8.34 -4.84 -1.16
N VAL A 207 -7.50 -5.28 -2.09
CA VAL A 207 -6.20 -5.86 -1.80
C VAL A 207 -5.12 -5.10 -2.55
N VAL A 208 -4.13 -4.59 -1.82
CA VAL A 208 -2.96 -3.92 -2.39
C VAL A 208 -1.71 -4.68 -1.96
N THR A 209 -0.90 -5.08 -2.94
CA THR A 209 0.39 -5.72 -2.66
C THR A 209 1.52 -4.78 -3.03
N ILE A 210 2.44 -4.55 -2.10
CA ILE A 210 3.61 -3.70 -2.28
C ILE A 210 4.83 -4.56 -2.00
N LEU A 211 5.65 -4.78 -3.03
CA LEU A 211 6.87 -5.54 -2.92
C LEU A 211 8.07 -4.61 -2.73
N GLY A 212 8.98 -5.00 -1.85
CA GLY A 212 10.32 -4.42 -1.80
C GLY A 212 11.18 -4.93 -2.96
N ASP A 213 12.45 -4.54 -2.94
CA ASP A 213 13.42 -4.96 -3.95
C ASP A 213 13.56 -6.48 -3.99
N THR A 214 13.52 -7.03 -5.20
CA THR A 214 13.49 -8.49 -5.37
C THR A 214 13.77 -8.94 -6.79
N ARG A 215 14.37 -10.10 -6.93
CA ARG A 215 14.21 -10.92 -8.13
C ARG A 215 12.82 -11.55 -8.15
N LYS A 216 12.34 -11.97 -9.34
CA LYS A 216 11.08 -12.75 -9.43
C LYS A 216 11.18 -14.00 -8.54
N THR A 217 10.25 -14.17 -7.61
CA THR A 217 10.17 -15.28 -6.67
C THR A 217 8.74 -15.80 -6.51
N ALA A 218 8.57 -17.03 -6.03
CA ALA A 218 7.25 -17.60 -5.75
C ALA A 218 6.48 -16.77 -4.71
N ASN A 219 7.16 -16.21 -3.71
CA ASN A 219 6.55 -15.36 -2.69
C ASN A 219 5.97 -14.06 -3.27
N SER A 220 6.61 -13.49 -4.32
CA SER A 220 6.06 -12.31 -5.02
C SER A 220 4.69 -12.63 -5.64
N VAL A 221 4.59 -13.78 -6.31
CA VAL A 221 3.33 -14.23 -6.92
C VAL A 221 2.29 -14.56 -5.85
N GLN A 222 2.71 -15.25 -4.77
CA GLN A 222 1.81 -15.63 -3.67
C GLN A 222 1.18 -14.40 -3.00
N LEU A 223 1.98 -13.39 -2.63
CA LEU A 223 1.48 -12.15 -2.02
C LEU A 223 0.57 -11.38 -2.96
N ALA A 224 0.92 -11.31 -4.24
CA ALA A 224 0.19 -10.55 -5.24
C ALA A 224 -1.11 -11.22 -5.71
N LYS A 225 -1.35 -12.50 -5.38
CA LYS A 225 -2.47 -13.27 -5.91
C LYS A 225 -3.81 -12.57 -5.75
N GLY A 226 -4.46 -12.24 -6.87
CA GLY A 226 -5.76 -11.59 -6.95
C GLY A 226 -5.81 -10.19 -6.32
N ALA A 227 -4.66 -9.50 -6.19
CA ALA A 227 -4.63 -8.13 -5.70
C ALA A 227 -5.26 -7.16 -6.73
N ASP A 228 -5.94 -6.13 -6.24
CA ASP A 228 -6.44 -5.06 -7.11
C ASP A 228 -5.29 -4.24 -7.69
N VAL A 229 -4.25 -4.03 -6.86
CA VAL A 229 -3.02 -3.32 -7.25
C VAL A 229 -1.81 -4.10 -6.77
N LEU A 230 -0.84 -4.26 -7.66
CA LEU A 230 0.52 -4.70 -7.36
C LEU A 230 1.49 -3.54 -7.61
N VAL A 231 2.30 -3.20 -6.60
CA VAL A 231 3.49 -2.38 -6.77
C VAL A 231 4.71 -3.29 -6.77
N HIS A 232 5.49 -3.25 -7.84
CA HIS A 232 6.67 -4.07 -8.03
C HIS A 232 7.83 -3.23 -8.56
N GLU A 233 9.04 -3.50 -8.12
CA GLU A 233 10.23 -2.89 -8.71
C GLU A 233 10.39 -3.29 -10.19
N ALA A 234 10.96 -2.39 -10.98
CA ALA A 234 11.37 -2.66 -12.36
C ALA A 234 12.67 -1.91 -12.64
N THR A 235 13.69 -2.22 -11.86
CA THR A 235 14.98 -1.52 -11.87
C THR A 235 15.65 -1.56 -13.23
N HIS A 236 15.40 -2.63 -14.02
CA HIS A 236 16.05 -2.88 -15.29
C HIS A 236 15.06 -3.12 -16.44
N GLU A 237 15.49 -2.82 -17.66
CA GLU A 237 14.75 -3.21 -18.86
C GLU A 237 14.87 -4.72 -19.14
N ALA A 238 13.98 -5.27 -19.97
CA ALA A 238 13.90 -6.70 -20.27
C ALA A 238 15.20 -7.30 -20.80
N GLY A 239 15.97 -6.54 -21.60
CA GLY A 239 17.25 -6.95 -22.16
C GLY A 239 18.35 -7.13 -21.12
N GLU A 240 18.21 -6.55 -19.92
CA GLU A 240 19.23 -6.56 -18.85
C GLU A 240 19.00 -7.64 -17.78
N ALA A 241 18.30 -8.73 -18.10
CA ALA A 241 17.95 -9.79 -17.14
C ALA A 241 19.16 -10.37 -16.39
N LYS A 242 20.35 -10.47 -17.04
CA LYS A 242 21.57 -10.92 -16.39
C LYS A 242 22.04 -9.95 -15.32
N MET A 243 21.96 -8.65 -15.58
CA MET A 243 22.30 -7.59 -14.63
C MET A 243 21.30 -7.56 -13.48
N ALA A 244 20.02 -7.56 -13.77
CA ALA A 244 18.96 -7.65 -12.77
C ALA A 244 19.20 -8.83 -11.81
N LYS A 245 19.49 -10.01 -12.35
CA LYS A 245 19.80 -11.20 -11.55
C LYS A 245 21.04 -11.01 -10.68
N ALA A 246 22.11 -10.38 -11.21
CA ALA A 246 23.38 -10.21 -10.49
C ALA A 246 23.24 -9.26 -9.29
N TYR A 247 22.38 -8.24 -9.41
CA TYR A 247 22.12 -7.24 -8.36
C TYR A 247 20.84 -7.50 -7.56
N PHE A 248 20.23 -8.67 -7.70
CA PHE A 248 19.03 -9.09 -6.97
C PHE A 248 17.81 -8.21 -7.23
N HIS A 249 17.66 -7.75 -8.46
CA HIS A 249 16.54 -6.95 -8.94
C HIS A 249 15.75 -7.65 -10.04
N SER A 250 14.66 -7.02 -10.44
CA SER A 250 13.80 -7.47 -11.53
C SER A 250 13.89 -6.56 -12.75
N THR A 251 13.54 -7.12 -13.90
CA THR A 251 13.26 -6.34 -15.09
C THR A 251 11.76 -6.02 -15.19
N SER A 252 11.41 -5.02 -16.02
CA SER A 252 10.03 -4.67 -16.35
C SER A 252 9.22 -5.88 -16.83
N ALA A 253 9.81 -6.74 -17.66
CA ALA A 253 9.18 -7.96 -18.13
C ALA A 253 8.93 -8.98 -16.99
N GLN A 254 9.87 -9.11 -16.03
CA GLN A 254 9.69 -9.99 -14.88
C GLN A 254 8.62 -9.48 -13.91
N ALA A 255 8.56 -8.18 -13.68
CA ALA A 255 7.47 -7.57 -12.91
C ALA A 255 6.10 -7.83 -13.54
N ALA A 256 5.98 -7.64 -14.86
CA ALA A 256 4.77 -7.94 -15.61
C ALA A 256 4.39 -9.44 -15.57
N GLN A 257 5.37 -10.33 -15.60
CA GLN A 257 5.13 -11.75 -15.47
C GLN A 257 4.61 -12.13 -14.08
N VAL A 258 5.10 -11.49 -13.00
CA VAL A 258 4.54 -11.67 -11.64
C VAL A 258 3.09 -11.19 -11.61
N ALA A 259 2.79 -10.05 -12.20
CA ALA A 259 1.43 -9.50 -12.28
C ALA A 259 0.47 -10.44 -13.01
N GLN A 260 0.90 -11.01 -14.15
CA GLN A 260 0.13 -11.97 -14.94
C GLN A 260 -0.08 -13.28 -14.18
N ASP A 261 0.98 -13.86 -13.61
CA ASP A 261 0.92 -15.12 -12.86
C ASP A 261 0.02 -15.00 -11.63
N ALA A 262 0.02 -13.82 -10.99
CA ALA A 262 -0.79 -13.51 -9.81
C ALA A 262 -2.21 -13.04 -10.13
N GLN A 263 -2.53 -12.77 -11.39
CA GLN A 263 -3.85 -12.27 -11.83
C GLN A 263 -4.27 -10.98 -11.12
N VAL A 264 -3.37 -10.01 -11.05
CA VAL A 264 -3.66 -8.71 -10.42
C VAL A 264 -4.53 -7.82 -11.32
N GLY A 265 -5.18 -6.80 -10.75
CA GLY A 265 -5.95 -5.84 -11.53
C GLY A 265 -5.08 -4.82 -12.25
N GLN A 266 -4.09 -4.27 -11.57
CA GLN A 266 -3.19 -3.22 -12.05
C GLN A 266 -1.76 -3.46 -11.56
N LEU A 267 -0.76 -3.25 -12.41
CA LEU A 267 0.66 -3.23 -12.04
C LEU A 267 1.18 -1.79 -12.08
N TYR A 268 1.70 -1.31 -10.96
CA TYR A 268 2.52 -0.11 -10.89
C TYR A 268 4.00 -0.50 -10.70
N MET A 269 4.84 -0.07 -11.64
CA MET A 269 6.28 -0.32 -11.62
C MET A 269 7.02 0.88 -11.06
N ASN A 270 7.76 0.69 -9.98
CA ASN A 270 8.60 1.70 -9.33
C ASN A 270 10.07 1.25 -9.26
N HIS A 271 10.87 1.92 -8.45
CA HIS A 271 12.29 1.62 -8.23
C HIS A 271 13.07 1.57 -9.55
N ILE A 272 12.90 2.63 -10.35
CA ILE A 272 13.48 2.73 -11.70
C ILE A 272 14.91 3.24 -11.62
N SER A 273 15.85 2.55 -12.27
CA SER A 273 17.24 2.97 -12.31
C SER A 273 17.38 4.38 -12.93
N ALA A 274 18.24 5.21 -12.32
CA ALA A 274 18.55 6.56 -12.80
C ALA A 274 19.12 6.61 -14.25
N ARG A 275 19.47 5.46 -14.81
CA ARG A 275 19.87 5.33 -16.21
C ARG A 275 18.73 5.53 -17.21
N TYR A 276 17.49 5.23 -16.80
CA TYR A 276 16.32 5.36 -17.66
C TYR A 276 15.67 6.74 -17.48
N LEU A 277 15.92 7.61 -18.44
CA LEU A 277 15.32 8.92 -18.50
C LEU A 277 14.05 8.86 -19.37
N LYS A 278 13.27 9.89 -19.35
CA LYS A 278 11.96 10.08 -20.02
C LYS A 278 11.54 9.06 -21.12
N GLN A 279 12.36 8.90 -22.16
CA GLN A 279 12.02 7.99 -23.28
C GLN A 279 12.31 6.54 -22.97
N GLU A 280 13.40 6.27 -22.28
CA GLU A 280 13.79 4.92 -21.86
C GLU A 280 12.77 4.34 -20.86
N THR A 281 12.19 5.20 -20.02
CA THR A 281 11.10 4.79 -19.12
C THR A 281 9.89 4.23 -19.87
N ARG A 282 9.56 4.79 -21.03
CA ARG A 282 8.49 4.28 -21.89
C ARG A 282 8.79 2.89 -22.47
N ILE A 283 10.07 2.59 -22.70
CA ILE A 283 10.49 1.26 -23.16
C ILE A 283 10.17 0.21 -22.08
N LEU A 284 10.48 0.50 -20.81
CA LEU A 284 10.16 -0.39 -19.70
C LEU A 284 8.64 -0.66 -19.64
N GLU A 285 7.84 0.38 -19.79
CA GLU A 285 6.38 0.28 -19.77
C GLU A 285 5.84 -0.55 -20.94
N GLN A 286 6.31 -0.30 -22.17
CA GLN A 286 5.92 -1.06 -23.35
C GLN A 286 6.30 -2.54 -23.24
N GLN A 287 7.50 -2.85 -22.71
CA GLN A 287 7.95 -4.22 -22.47
C GLN A 287 7.03 -4.94 -21.47
N ALA A 288 6.62 -4.25 -20.41
CA ALA A 288 5.69 -4.80 -19.43
C ALA A 288 4.28 -4.98 -20.00
N GLN A 289 3.77 -3.99 -20.74
CA GLN A 289 2.43 -4.01 -21.36
C GLN A 289 2.29 -5.12 -22.40
N ALA A 290 3.37 -5.51 -23.06
CA ALA A 290 3.37 -6.66 -23.99
C ALA A 290 3.06 -8.00 -23.31
N ILE A 291 3.28 -8.09 -21.97
CA ILE A 291 3.01 -9.28 -21.15
C ILE A 291 1.72 -9.08 -20.34
N PHE A 292 1.61 -7.96 -19.67
CA PHE A 292 0.46 -7.59 -18.83
C PHE A 292 0.01 -6.17 -19.19
N PRO A 293 -1.06 -6.02 -20.00
CA PRO A 293 -1.49 -4.73 -20.55
C PRO A 293 -1.79 -3.66 -19.50
N ALA A 294 -2.29 -4.04 -18.31
CA ALA A 294 -2.55 -3.13 -17.21
C ALA A 294 -1.26 -2.83 -16.39
N SER A 295 -0.18 -2.43 -17.09
CA SER A 295 1.11 -2.06 -16.51
C SER A 295 1.42 -0.60 -16.74
N GLN A 296 1.94 0.09 -15.71
CA GLN A 296 2.35 1.47 -15.79
C GLN A 296 3.64 1.71 -15.00
N VAL A 297 4.59 2.46 -15.57
CA VAL A 297 5.73 2.99 -14.85
C VAL A 297 5.31 4.28 -14.16
N VAL A 298 5.34 4.29 -12.82
CA VAL A 298 4.95 5.46 -12.04
C VAL A 298 6.06 6.49 -11.92
N GLN A 299 5.68 7.72 -11.60
CA GLN A 299 6.57 8.84 -11.33
C GLN A 299 6.35 9.39 -9.92
N ASP A 300 7.31 10.19 -9.45
CA ASP A 300 7.13 10.89 -8.18
C ASP A 300 5.91 11.81 -8.26
N PHE A 301 5.10 11.79 -7.19
CA PHE A 301 3.83 12.48 -7.01
C PHE A 301 2.63 11.89 -7.76
N ASP A 302 2.79 10.84 -8.56
CA ASP A 302 1.64 10.13 -9.10
C ASP A 302 0.73 9.65 -7.97
N GLU A 303 -0.56 9.82 -8.19
CA GLU A 303 -1.61 9.44 -7.24
C GLU A 303 -2.75 8.76 -7.99
N PHE A 304 -3.21 7.61 -7.48
CA PHE A 304 -4.26 6.82 -8.12
C PHE A 304 -5.31 6.40 -7.11
N ASP A 305 -6.57 6.48 -7.50
CA ASP A 305 -7.67 5.91 -6.76
C ASP A 305 -7.72 4.39 -6.93
N ILE A 306 -7.94 3.68 -5.83
CA ILE A 306 -8.25 2.25 -5.82
C ILE A 306 -9.73 2.11 -5.46
N PRO A 307 -10.60 1.95 -6.47
CA PRO A 307 -12.04 1.91 -6.24
C PRO A 307 -12.44 0.64 -5.49
N PRO A 308 -13.56 0.66 -4.76
CA PRO A 308 -14.12 -0.53 -4.15
C PRO A 308 -14.42 -1.62 -5.19
N ARG A 309 -14.18 -2.89 -4.86
CA ARG A 309 -14.50 -4.02 -5.74
C ARG A 309 -15.97 -4.02 -6.11
N GLY A 310 -16.30 -4.37 -7.36
CA GLY A 310 -17.64 -4.36 -7.87
C GLY A 310 -18.20 -2.99 -8.27
N HIS A 311 -17.45 -1.93 -8.12
CA HIS A 311 -17.80 -0.63 -8.71
C HIS A 311 -17.42 -0.67 -10.20
N LYS A 312 -18.45 -0.70 -11.09
CA LYS A 312 -18.20 -0.43 -12.51
C LYS A 312 -17.81 1.04 -12.59
N ILE A 313 -16.57 1.31 -13.00
CA ILE A 313 -16.17 2.66 -13.42
C ILE A 313 -17.05 2.96 -14.64
N GLU A 314 -18.03 3.86 -14.52
CA GLU A 314 -18.64 4.46 -15.69
C GLU A 314 -17.54 5.29 -16.36
N VAL A 315 -16.96 4.72 -17.40
CA VAL A 315 -16.10 5.46 -18.30
C VAL A 315 -17.02 6.44 -19.03
N THR A 316 -17.07 7.67 -18.52
CA THR A 316 -17.70 8.77 -19.25
C THR A 316 -16.88 8.97 -20.54
N PRO A 317 -17.52 8.95 -21.72
CA PRO A 317 -16.87 9.01 -23.01
C PRO A 317 -16.13 10.33 -23.25
#